data_0a5dda4e5fee9270857e063c702ffeb0
#
_entry.id   0a5dda4e5fee9270857e063c702ffeb0
#
_cell.length_a   1.000
_cell.length_b   1.000
_cell.length_c   1.000
_cell.angle_alpha   90.00
_cell.angle_beta   90.00
_cell.angle_gamma   90.00
#
_symmetry.space_group_name_H-M   'P 1'
#
loop_
_entity.id
_entity.type
_entity.pdbx_description
1 polymer ?
#
loop_
_entity_poly.entity_id
_entity_poly.type
_entity_poly.pdbx_seq_one_letter_code
_entity_poly.pdbx_strand_id
1 'polypeptide(L)'
;MGQSNSEHSRHWFFGGKMVIDGEEKEDTLFKMVKATMPKGVPNNSIIAFHDNSSSIRGYECDALRPSSTSKAGSVKVGKQTLHPILTAETHNFPSGVAPFAGAETGTGGRLRDVMATGRGAYPVAGISSY
;
A
#
# COMPACT_ATOMS: atom_id res chain seq x y z
N MET A 1 9.30 -16.14 17.47
CA MET A 1 9.20 -17.26 16.49
C MET A 1 7.80 -17.32 15.86
N GLY A 2 6.70 -17.44 16.58
CA GLY A 2 5.35 -17.54 15.99
C GLY A 2 4.98 -16.40 15.06
N GLN A 3 5.28 -15.18 15.43
CA GLN A 3 4.98 -14.00 14.62
C GLN A 3 5.88 -13.91 13.37
N SER A 4 7.16 -14.24 13.49
CA SER A 4 8.07 -14.32 12.34
C SER A 4 7.60 -15.36 11.32
N ASN A 5 7.19 -16.53 11.78
CA ASN A 5 6.59 -17.54 10.92
C ASN A 5 5.28 -17.08 10.31
N SER A 6 4.43 -16.36 11.05
CA SER A 6 3.19 -15.80 10.55
C SER A 6 3.43 -14.83 9.39
N GLU A 7 4.38 -13.92 9.50
CA GLU A 7 4.71 -12.99 8.42
C GLU A 7 5.31 -13.68 7.20
N HIS A 8 6.25 -14.60 7.41
CA HIS A 8 6.85 -15.38 6.34
C HIS A 8 5.85 -16.28 5.61
N SER A 9 4.88 -16.82 6.34
CA SER A 9 3.86 -17.74 5.81
C SER A 9 2.63 -17.04 5.24
N ARG A 10 2.51 -15.72 5.42
CA ARG A 10 1.27 -14.98 5.14
C ARG A 10 0.80 -15.13 3.69
N HIS A 11 1.69 -15.04 2.72
CA HIS A 11 1.37 -15.24 1.32
C HIS A 11 0.88 -16.67 1.03
N TRP A 12 1.52 -17.65 1.62
CA TRP A 12 1.13 -19.07 1.53
C TRP A 12 -0.23 -19.29 2.20
N PHE A 13 -0.43 -18.69 3.37
CA PHE A 13 -1.64 -18.84 4.14
C PHE A 13 -2.85 -18.24 3.42
N PHE A 14 -2.72 -17.04 2.88
CA PHE A 14 -3.79 -16.38 2.13
C PHE A 14 -4.11 -17.05 0.80
N GLY A 15 -3.16 -17.70 0.16
CA GLY A 15 -3.33 -18.46 -1.06
C GLY A 15 -3.58 -19.96 -0.85
N GLY A 16 -3.45 -20.42 0.39
CA GLY A 16 -3.54 -21.83 0.75
C GLY A 16 -4.97 -22.37 0.81
N LYS A 17 -5.06 -23.69 0.80
CA LYS A 17 -6.28 -24.45 1.00
C LYS A 17 -6.78 -24.28 2.44
N MET A 18 -8.05 -24.06 2.61
CA MET A 18 -8.65 -23.78 3.90
C MET A 18 -9.65 -24.88 4.28
N VAL A 19 -9.46 -25.45 5.46
CA VAL A 19 -10.38 -26.44 6.04
C VAL A 19 -10.88 -25.89 7.37
N ILE A 20 -12.16 -25.74 7.54
CA ILE A 20 -12.81 -25.27 8.77
C ILE A 20 -13.77 -26.35 9.23
N ASP A 21 -13.59 -26.82 10.47
CA ASP A 21 -14.43 -27.88 11.08
C ASP A 21 -14.54 -29.14 10.23
N GLY A 22 -13.45 -29.50 9.52
CA GLY A 22 -13.40 -30.66 8.63
C GLY A 22 -13.95 -30.40 7.22
N GLU A 23 -14.54 -29.25 6.96
CA GLU A 23 -15.03 -28.88 5.63
C GLU A 23 -14.01 -28.06 4.86
N GLU A 24 -13.70 -28.50 3.64
CA GLU A 24 -12.87 -27.75 2.71
C GLU A 24 -13.67 -26.58 2.12
N LYS A 25 -13.11 -25.37 2.19
CA LYS A 25 -13.70 -24.19 1.58
C LYS A 25 -13.19 -24.03 0.14
N GLU A 26 -14.10 -23.69 -0.77
CA GLU A 26 -13.78 -23.53 -2.19
C GLU A 26 -12.85 -22.36 -2.46
N ASP A 27 -12.99 -21.29 -1.66
CA ASP A 27 -12.20 -20.07 -1.83
C ASP A 27 -11.08 -19.95 -0.81
N THR A 28 -9.93 -19.48 -1.30
CA THR A 28 -8.83 -19.06 -0.43
C THR A 28 -9.15 -17.72 0.24
N LEU A 29 -8.50 -17.41 1.36
CA LEU A 29 -8.67 -16.10 2.01
C LEU A 29 -8.39 -14.93 1.04
N PHE A 30 -7.42 -15.08 0.16
CA PHE A 30 -7.09 -14.06 -0.82
C PHE A 30 -8.19 -13.85 -1.87
N LYS A 31 -8.84 -14.93 -2.30
CA LYS A 31 -10.01 -14.83 -3.17
C LYS A 31 -11.17 -14.13 -2.49
N MET A 32 -11.42 -14.44 -1.20
CA MET A 32 -12.47 -13.78 -0.41
C MET A 32 -12.21 -12.28 -0.28
N VAL A 33 -10.96 -11.88 0.00
CA VAL A 33 -10.58 -10.46 0.03
C VAL A 33 -10.81 -9.80 -1.34
N LYS A 34 -10.38 -10.45 -2.41
CA LYS A 34 -10.60 -9.92 -3.78
C LYS A 34 -12.08 -9.84 -4.18
N ALA A 35 -12.92 -10.71 -3.65
CA ALA A 35 -14.35 -10.71 -3.93
C ALA A 35 -15.09 -9.48 -3.40
N THR A 36 -14.48 -8.73 -2.47
CA THR A 36 -15.01 -7.42 -2.04
C THR A 36 -14.98 -6.37 -3.15
N MET A 37 -14.20 -6.63 -4.21
CA MET A 37 -14.11 -5.81 -5.42
C MET A 37 -14.49 -6.66 -6.65
N PRO A 38 -15.76 -6.98 -6.85
CA PRO A 38 -16.19 -7.84 -7.95
C PRO A 38 -15.90 -7.18 -9.30
N LYS A 39 -15.48 -8.00 -10.25
CA LYS A 39 -15.20 -7.53 -11.62
C LYS A 39 -16.47 -6.96 -12.27
N GLY A 40 -16.30 -5.85 -12.97
CA GLY A 40 -17.40 -5.20 -13.68
C GLY A 40 -18.30 -4.30 -12.83
N VAL A 41 -18.11 -4.26 -11.53
CA VAL A 41 -18.80 -3.30 -10.67
C VAL A 41 -17.99 -2.01 -10.58
N PRO A 42 -18.56 -0.85 -10.93
CA PRO A 42 -17.87 0.42 -10.82
C PRO A 42 -17.43 0.69 -9.39
N ASN A 43 -16.18 1.06 -9.22
CA ASN A 43 -15.60 1.45 -7.94
C ASN A 43 -14.53 2.51 -8.15
N ASN A 44 -14.04 3.10 -7.07
CA ASN A 44 -13.05 4.18 -7.11
C ASN A 44 -11.60 3.68 -7.07
N SER A 45 -11.37 2.38 -7.12
CA SER A 45 -10.02 1.84 -7.12
C SER A 45 -9.30 2.11 -8.43
N ILE A 46 -8.09 2.59 -8.36
CA ILE A 46 -7.18 2.81 -9.49
C ILE A 46 -6.09 1.74 -9.48
N ILE A 47 -5.51 1.49 -8.32
CA ILE A 47 -4.51 0.45 -8.09
C ILE A 47 -5.00 -0.40 -6.93
N ALA A 48 -5.22 -1.69 -7.19
CA ALA A 48 -5.56 -2.66 -6.16
C ALA A 48 -5.03 -4.04 -6.53
N PHE A 49 -4.37 -4.70 -5.60
CA PHE A 49 -3.83 -6.06 -5.73
C PHE A 49 -2.78 -6.25 -6.84
N HIS A 50 -2.14 -5.19 -7.30
CA HIS A 50 -1.13 -5.22 -8.36
C HIS A 50 0.25 -4.74 -7.92
N ASP A 51 0.32 -4.02 -6.80
CA ASP A 51 1.54 -3.39 -6.30
C ASP A 51 1.52 -3.34 -4.77
N ASN A 52 2.63 -2.93 -4.17
CA ASN A 52 2.75 -2.67 -2.73
C ASN A 52 1.94 -1.46 -2.28
N SER A 53 1.58 -0.59 -3.22
CA SER A 53 0.72 0.56 -2.99
C SER A 53 -0.66 0.33 -3.56
N SER A 54 -1.67 0.89 -2.92
CA SER A 54 -3.02 1.01 -3.44
C SER A 54 -3.37 2.46 -3.72
N SER A 55 -4.28 2.69 -4.66
CA SER A 55 -4.73 4.04 -4.99
C SER A 55 -6.22 4.08 -5.31
N ILE A 56 -6.87 5.12 -4.84
CA ILE A 56 -8.26 5.42 -5.16
C ILE A 56 -8.37 6.71 -5.97
N ARG A 57 -9.45 6.85 -6.72
CA ARG A 57 -9.73 8.07 -7.48
C ARG A 57 -9.86 9.26 -6.54
N GLY A 58 -9.08 10.28 -6.80
CA GLY A 58 -9.13 11.55 -6.10
C GLY A 58 -9.84 12.63 -6.89
N TYR A 59 -9.56 13.85 -6.52
CA TYR A 59 -10.24 15.04 -7.02
C TYR A 59 -9.29 15.96 -7.77
N GLU A 60 -9.85 16.80 -8.63
CA GLU A 60 -9.13 17.90 -9.24
C GLU A 60 -8.86 18.98 -8.17
N CYS A 61 -7.63 19.39 -8.09
CA CYS A 61 -7.19 20.46 -7.18
C CYS A 61 -6.12 21.33 -7.85
N ASP A 62 -5.93 22.53 -7.32
CA ASP A 62 -4.82 23.37 -7.70
C ASP A 62 -3.55 22.91 -6.97
N ALA A 63 -2.50 22.66 -7.74
CA ALA A 63 -1.24 22.19 -7.18
C ALA A 63 -0.05 22.95 -7.78
N LEU A 64 0.96 23.15 -6.96
CA LEU A 64 2.24 23.69 -7.41
C LEU A 64 3.01 22.63 -8.20
N ARG A 65 3.42 22.99 -9.40
CA ARG A 65 4.16 22.10 -10.29
C ARG A 65 5.37 22.79 -10.89
N PRO A 66 6.48 22.11 -11.07
CA PRO A 66 7.58 22.65 -11.86
C PRO A 66 7.11 22.83 -13.32
N SER A 67 7.53 23.90 -13.94
CA SER A 67 7.24 24.20 -15.36
C SER A 67 7.86 23.17 -16.31
N SER A 68 8.92 22.51 -15.88
CA SER A 68 9.61 21.45 -16.58
C SER A 68 10.10 20.42 -15.58
N THR A 69 10.04 19.14 -15.95
CA THR A 69 10.60 18.04 -15.15
C THR A 69 12.06 17.69 -15.54
N SER A 70 12.55 18.26 -16.63
CA SER A 70 13.87 17.92 -17.18
C SER A 70 14.96 18.95 -16.88
N LYS A 71 14.59 20.11 -16.38
CA LYS A 71 15.56 21.17 -16.04
C LYS A 71 14.99 22.09 -14.95
N ALA A 72 15.88 22.73 -14.21
CA ALA A 72 15.52 23.75 -13.26
C ALA A 72 14.72 24.88 -13.95
N GLY A 73 13.69 25.36 -13.27
CA GLY A 73 12.78 26.37 -13.82
C GLY A 73 11.81 26.88 -12.79
N SER A 74 10.90 27.70 -13.25
CA SER A 74 9.84 28.28 -12.43
C SER A 74 8.82 27.23 -12.01
N VAL A 75 8.13 27.51 -10.94
CA VAL A 75 6.97 26.75 -10.44
C VAL A 75 5.71 27.49 -10.86
N LYS A 76 4.67 26.75 -11.22
CA LYS A 76 3.36 27.30 -11.57
C LYS A 76 2.25 26.57 -10.84
N VAL A 77 1.16 27.27 -10.57
CA VAL A 77 -0.09 26.66 -10.14
C VAL A 77 -0.82 26.10 -11.36
N GLY A 78 -1.35 24.93 -11.25
CA GLY A 78 -2.15 24.31 -12.30
C GLY A 78 -3.10 23.25 -11.74
N LYS A 79 -4.20 23.06 -12.44
CA LYS A 79 -5.16 22.01 -12.08
C LYS A 79 -4.62 20.64 -12.40
N GLN A 80 -4.79 19.71 -11.48
CA GLN A 80 -4.51 18.32 -11.67
C GLN A 80 -5.35 17.42 -10.77
N THR A 81 -5.62 16.23 -11.23
CA THR A 81 -6.26 15.21 -10.39
C THR A 81 -5.20 14.52 -9.55
N LEU A 82 -5.30 14.60 -8.24
CA LEU A 82 -4.43 13.90 -7.29
C LEU A 82 -5.17 12.69 -6.71
N HIS A 83 -4.53 11.54 -6.79
CA HIS A 83 -5.07 10.28 -6.29
C HIS A 83 -4.44 9.96 -4.95
N PRO A 84 -5.23 9.75 -3.88
CA PRO A 84 -4.70 9.23 -2.62
C PRO A 84 -4.08 7.86 -2.80
N ILE A 85 -2.93 7.67 -2.18
CA ILE A 85 -2.19 6.41 -2.14
C ILE A 85 -2.17 5.92 -0.70
N LEU A 86 -2.32 4.63 -0.51
CA LEU A 86 -2.16 3.96 0.78
C LEU A 86 -1.16 2.83 0.62
N THR A 87 -0.17 2.81 1.49
CA THR A 87 0.74 1.68 1.69
C THR A 87 0.66 1.22 3.14
N ALA A 88 0.91 -0.03 3.39
CA ALA A 88 0.96 -0.59 4.75
C ALA A 88 2.11 -1.58 4.84
N GLU A 89 2.91 -1.43 5.87
CA GLU A 89 4.03 -2.32 6.17
C GLU A 89 4.03 -2.72 7.65
N THR A 90 4.42 -3.97 7.91
CA THR A 90 4.60 -4.46 9.27
C THR A 90 6.07 -4.42 9.64
N HIS A 91 6.40 -3.77 10.75
CA HIS A 91 7.76 -3.67 11.28
C HIS A 91 7.85 -3.97 12.77
N ASN A 92 6.90 -4.72 13.29
CA ASN A 92 6.84 -5.07 14.70
C ASN A 92 7.99 -6.00 15.14
N PHE A 93 8.36 -7.01 14.36
CA PHE A 93 9.48 -7.88 14.72
C PHE A 93 10.83 -7.14 14.70
N PRO A 94 11.23 -6.44 13.61
CA PRO A 94 12.45 -5.63 13.63
C PRO A 94 12.48 -4.60 14.76
N SER A 95 11.36 -3.94 15.05
CA SER A 95 11.26 -2.96 16.14
C SER A 95 11.30 -3.62 17.52
N GLY A 96 10.91 -4.87 17.64
CA GLY A 96 11.04 -5.66 18.87
C GLY A 96 12.49 -6.04 19.17
N VAL A 97 13.31 -6.25 18.14
CA VAL A 97 14.74 -6.58 18.26
C VAL A 97 15.58 -5.33 18.46
N ALA A 98 15.36 -4.30 17.68
CA ALA A 98 16.07 -3.04 17.69
C ALA A 98 15.08 -1.89 17.48
N PRO A 99 14.46 -1.34 18.54
CA PRO A 99 13.31 -0.44 18.43
C PRO A 99 13.50 0.74 17.49
N PHE A 100 14.58 1.49 17.64
CA PHE A 100 14.83 2.66 16.81
C PHE A 100 15.15 2.28 15.36
N ALA A 101 16.13 1.42 15.15
CA ALA A 101 16.54 0.99 13.81
C ALA A 101 15.41 0.25 13.06
N GLY A 102 14.61 -0.54 13.77
CA GLY A 102 13.45 -1.23 13.22
C GLY A 102 12.35 -0.27 12.78
N ALA A 103 12.03 0.72 13.61
CA ALA A 103 11.05 1.76 13.29
C ALA A 103 11.51 2.67 12.13
N GLU A 104 12.76 3.06 12.11
CA GLU A 104 13.35 3.83 11.00
C GLU A 104 13.27 3.07 9.68
N THR A 105 13.61 1.79 9.67
CA THR A 105 13.55 0.94 8.49
C THR A 105 12.10 0.80 8.00
N GLY A 106 11.15 0.61 8.90
CA GLY A 106 9.72 0.55 8.56
C GLY A 106 9.21 1.85 7.94
N THR A 107 9.59 2.97 8.50
CA THR A 107 9.25 4.29 7.95
C THR A 107 9.91 4.49 6.57
N GLY A 108 11.18 4.17 6.44
CA GLY A 108 11.92 4.27 5.19
C GLY A 108 11.31 3.42 4.07
N GLY A 109 10.88 2.20 4.37
CA GLY A 109 10.18 1.32 3.42
C GLY A 109 8.87 1.92 2.91
N ARG A 110 8.07 2.49 3.79
CA ARG A 110 6.82 3.17 3.39
C ARG A 110 7.07 4.41 2.53
N LEU A 111 8.06 5.22 2.88
CA LEU A 111 8.46 6.38 2.08
C LEU A 111 8.90 5.94 0.68
N ARG A 112 9.70 4.90 0.59
CA ARG A 112 10.16 4.33 -0.69
C ARG A 112 9.00 3.88 -1.56
N ASP A 113 8.04 3.15 -1.01
CA ASP A 113 6.90 2.63 -1.77
C ASP A 113 6.00 3.76 -2.28
N VAL A 114 5.76 4.80 -1.46
CA VAL A 114 5.03 5.99 -1.91
C VAL A 114 5.77 6.68 -3.06
N MET A 115 7.07 6.92 -2.90
CA MET A 115 7.88 7.61 -3.93
C MET A 115 8.00 6.79 -5.22
N ALA A 116 8.04 5.47 -5.12
CA ALA A 116 8.12 4.56 -6.26
C ALA A 116 6.79 4.41 -7.01
N THR A 117 5.67 4.77 -6.41
CA THR A 117 4.33 4.63 -7.03
C THR A 117 4.18 5.47 -8.28
N GLY A 118 4.85 6.60 -8.38
CA GLY A 118 4.78 7.41 -9.59
C GLY A 118 5.28 8.84 -9.45
N ARG A 119 5.10 9.60 -10.49
CA ARG A 119 5.63 10.96 -10.61
C ARG A 119 4.95 11.91 -9.65
N GLY A 120 5.76 12.51 -8.78
CA GLY A 120 5.30 13.51 -7.83
C GLY A 120 4.51 12.95 -6.66
N ALA A 121 4.50 11.62 -6.47
CA ALA A 121 3.95 11.03 -5.27
C ALA A 121 4.83 11.41 -4.06
N TYR A 122 4.20 11.80 -2.97
CA TYR A 122 4.87 12.18 -1.73
C TYR A 122 4.01 11.82 -0.53
N PRO A 123 4.64 11.48 0.61
CA PRO A 123 3.89 11.14 1.81
C PRO A 123 3.26 12.40 2.42
N VAL A 124 2.01 12.29 2.82
CA VAL A 124 1.25 13.39 3.45
C VAL A 124 0.90 13.08 4.89
N ALA A 125 0.83 11.81 5.25
CA ALA A 125 0.51 11.37 6.60
C ALA A 125 1.08 9.97 6.86
N GLY A 126 1.33 9.66 8.11
CA GLY A 126 1.67 8.33 8.59
C GLY A 126 0.80 7.95 9.79
N ILE A 127 0.43 6.67 9.86
CA ILE A 127 -0.31 6.09 10.97
C ILE A 127 0.56 5.00 11.58
N SER A 128 0.70 5.01 12.90
CA SER A 128 1.29 3.91 13.67
C SER A 128 0.21 3.29 14.54
N SER A 129 0.18 1.95 14.55
CA SER A 129 -0.75 1.18 15.36
C SER A 129 0.02 0.12 16.15
N TYR A 130 -0.33 -0.04 17.43
CA TYR A 130 0.33 -0.95 18.36
C TYR A 130 -0.68 -1.94 18.91
#